data_f574287daa012d2118c0b6c981413efb
#
_entry.id   f574287daa012d2118c0b6c981413efb
#
_cell.length_a   1.000
_cell.length_b   1.000
_cell.length_c   1.000
_cell.angle_alpha   90.00
_cell.angle_beta   90.00
_cell.angle_gamma   90.00
#
_symmetry.space_group_name_H-M   'P 1'
#
loop_
_entity.id
_entity.type
_entity.pdbx_description
1 polymer ?
#
loop_
_entity_poly.entity_id
_entity_poly.type
_entity_poly.pdbx_seq_one_letter_code
_entity_poly.pdbx_strand_id
1 'polypeptide(L)'
;ISVKLCAEPGEFVYDSSTEPTIFSGELGTSILDTFKNIGKRFTFGGEPPKDQRVYYFNTKELIGNKYGTPSPVPFRVVDQRAGIDIDIAIRCFGEYSYRISDPILFYTNVCGNVSEDYTRDRLDGQLKTELLTALQPAFAKISDMGIRYSALPGHTMELAEALNEVLSGKWRYLRGLEIVSFGVS
;
A
#
# COMPACT_ATOMS: atom_id res chain seq x y z
N ILE A 1 -6.63 -5.21 21.00
CA ILE A 1 -6.76 -3.96 20.22
C ILE A 1 -7.94 -4.14 19.30
N SER A 2 -8.93 -3.27 19.40
CA SER A 2 -10.06 -3.24 18.47
C SER A 2 -9.78 -2.22 17.37
N VAL A 3 -9.91 -2.63 16.12
CA VAL A 3 -9.69 -1.78 14.96
C VAL A 3 -10.96 -1.74 14.12
N LYS A 4 -11.41 -0.54 13.73
CA LYS A 4 -12.52 -0.33 12.81
C LYS A 4 -12.02 0.41 11.58
N LEU A 5 -12.22 -0.16 10.42
CA LEU A 5 -11.93 0.48 9.14
C LEU A 5 -13.19 1.21 8.65
N CYS A 6 -13.06 2.52 8.35
CA CYS A 6 -14.10 3.35 7.79
C CYS A 6 -13.63 3.86 6.42
N ALA A 7 -14.10 3.24 5.33
CA ALA A 7 -13.66 3.54 3.97
C ALA A 7 -14.55 4.55 3.24
N GLU A 8 -15.77 4.80 3.73
CA GLU A 8 -16.76 5.69 3.11
C GLU A 8 -17.20 6.77 4.08
N PRO A 9 -17.61 7.95 3.59
CA PRO A 9 -18.23 8.96 4.44
C PRO A 9 -19.51 8.39 5.08
N GLY A 10 -19.64 8.53 6.39
CA GLY A 10 -20.79 8.02 7.12
C GLY A 10 -20.68 8.30 8.62
N GLU A 11 -21.77 8.06 9.32
CA GLU A 11 -21.80 8.11 10.76
C GLU A 11 -21.46 6.72 11.32
N PHE A 12 -20.46 6.68 12.18
CA PHE A 12 -19.99 5.43 12.78
C PHE A 12 -20.18 5.48 14.29
N VAL A 13 -20.89 4.49 14.82
CA VAL A 13 -21.06 4.34 16.28
C VAL A 13 -19.93 3.46 16.81
N TYR A 14 -19.16 4.00 17.73
CA TYR A 14 -18.17 3.26 18.48
C TYR A 14 -18.83 2.70 19.75
N ASP A 15 -18.83 1.38 19.90
CA ASP A 15 -19.29 0.74 21.13
C ASP A 15 -18.24 0.90 22.23
N SER A 16 -18.54 1.77 23.18
CA SER A 16 -17.68 2.06 24.33
C SER A 16 -18.15 1.33 25.60
N SER A 17 -18.96 0.30 25.49
CA SER A 17 -19.49 -0.44 26.64
C SER A 17 -18.37 -0.99 27.52
N THR A 18 -17.23 -1.31 26.94
CA THR A 18 -16.03 -1.77 27.64
C THR A 18 -14.98 -0.67 27.89
N GLU A 19 -15.04 0.44 27.14
CA GLU A 19 -14.07 1.52 27.20
C GLU A 19 -14.77 2.88 26.99
N PRO A 20 -15.25 3.53 28.07
CA PRO A 20 -15.93 4.81 27.96
C PRO A 20 -15.00 5.87 27.33
N THR A 21 -15.47 6.51 26.27
CA THR A 21 -14.79 7.58 25.56
C THR A 21 -15.60 8.87 25.60
N ILE A 22 -14.93 10.01 25.46
CA ILE A 22 -15.58 11.31 25.35
C ILE A 22 -16.43 11.45 24.07
N PHE A 23 -16.24 10.55 23.10
CA PHE A 23 -16.96 10.55 21.82
C PHE A 23 -18.18 9.61 21.79
N SER A 24 -18.50 8.95 22.90
CA SER A 24 -19.69 8.10 23.01
C SER A 24 -20.84 8.90 23.60
N GLY A 25 -21.85 9.24 22.81
CA GLY A 25 -23.08 9.90 23.22
C GLY A 25 -23.43 11.16 22.41
N GLU A 26 -24.67 11.66 22.57
CA GLU A 26 -25.07 12.96 22.04
C GLU A 26 -24.31 14.10 22.74
N LEU A 27 -23.94 15.15 21.98
CA LEU A 27 -23.09 16.25 22.46
C LEU A 27 -23.53 16.88 23.82
N GLY A 28 -24.80 16.89 24.09
CA GLY A 28 -25.35 17.46 25.35
C GLY A 28 -25.21 16.56 26.58
N THR A 29 -25.27 15.26 26.40
CA THR A 29 -25.09 14.26 27.45
C THR A 29 -23.63 13.89 27.66
N SER A 30 -22.81 13.98 26.61
CA SER A 30 -21.41 13.61 26.67
C SER A 30 -20.55 14.52 27.57
N ILE A 31 -20.92 15.79 27.72
CA ILE A 31 -20.21 16.72 28.63
C ILE A 31 -20.44 16.36 30.09
N LEU A 32 -21.69 16.07 30.46
CA LEU A 32 -22.04 15.66 31.84
C LEU A 32 -21.49 14.27 32.17
N ASP A 33 -21.52 13.36 31.21
CA ASP A 33 -20.96 12.01 31.36
C ASP A 33 -19.43 12.02 31.36
N THR A 34 -18.82 12.97 30.68
CA THR A 34 -17.36 13.21 30.75
C THR A 34 -16.95 13.61 32.17
N PHE A 35 -17.67 14.52 32.81
CA PHE A 35 -17.36 14.90 34.18
C PHE A 35 -17.62 13.76 35.17
N LYS A 36 -18.69 12.97 35.00
CA LYS A 36 -18.94 11.77 35.80
C LYS A 36 -17.88 10.68 35.60
N ASN A 37 -17.41 10.51 34.40
CA ASN A 37 -16.36 9.53 34.06
C ASN A 37 -14.99 9.97 34.55
N ILE A 38 -14.69 11.27 34.58
CA ILE A 38 -13.50 11.82 35.24
C ILE A 38 -13.54 11.53 36.75
N GLY A 39 -14.69 11.76 37.39
CA GLY A 39 -14.87 11.44 38.80
C GLY A 39 -14.71 9.94 39.10
N LYS A 40 -15.25 9.06 38.26
CA LYS A 40 -15.08 7.60 38.37
C LYS A 40 -13.64 7.13 38.16
N ARG A 41 -12.89 7.78 37.28
CA ARG A 41 -11.46 7.46 37.02
C ARG A 41 -10.58 7.77 38.23
N PHE A 42 -10.92 8.80 38.99
CA PHE A 42 -10.21 9.09 40.24
C PHE A 42 -10.56 8.11 41.39
N THR A 43 -11.72 7.45 41.33
CA THR A 43 -12.16 6.49 42.34
C THR A 43 -11.79 5.04 42.06
N PHE A 44 -11.44 4.67 40.82
CA PHE A 44 -11.07 3.32 40.42
C PHE A 44 -9.54 3.15 40.29
N GLY A 45 -8.79 3.47 41.34
CA GLY A 45 -7.41 2.96 41.55
C GLY A 45 -6.36 3.23 40.47
N GLY A 46 -6.52 4.26 39.62
CA GLY A 46 -5.40 4.77 38.82
C GLY A 46 -4.96 3.90 37.65
N GLU A 47 -5.84 3.12 37.00
CA GLU A 47 -5.50 2.59 35.68
C GLU A 47 -5.35 3.75 34.69
N PRO A 48 -4.19 3.86 33.99
CA PRO A 48 -4.02 4.92 33.00
C PRO A 48 -5.08 4.79 31.90
N PRO A 49 -5.63 5.92 31.41
CA PRO A 49 -6.61 5.88 30.33
C PRO A 49 -5.98 5.18 29.13
N LYS A 50 -6.68 4.18 28.57
CA LYS A 50 -6.23 3.51 27.35
C LYS A 50 -6.21 4.54 26.22
N ASP A 51 -5.05 4.64 25.54
CA ASP A 51 -4.87 5.54 24.41
C ASP A 51 -5.85 5.19 23.29
N GLN A 52 -6.66 6.17 22.91
CA GLN A 52 -7.49 6.08 21.72
C GLN A 52 -6.86 6.91 20.63
N ARG A 53 -6.59 6.30 19.47
CA ARG A 53 -5.94 6.96 18.33
C ARG A 53 -6.76 6.77 17.08
N VAL A 54 -6.85 7.82 16.29
CA VAL A 54 -7.46 7.80 14.96
C VAL A 54 -6.36 7.98 13.92
N TYR A 55 -6.34 7.12 12.92
CA TYR A 55 -5.39 7.16 11.83
C TYR A 55 -6.12 7.37 10.52
N TYR A 56 -5.59 8.28 9.69
CA TYR A 56 -6.10 8.56 8.37
C TYR A 56 -5.15 8.01 7.33
N PHE A 57 -5.66 7.24 6.37
CA PHE A 57 -4.90 6.68 5.28
C PHE A 57 -5.38 7.25 3.96
N ASN A 58 -4.44 7.71 3.13
CA ASN A 58 -4.75 8.07 1.76
C ASN A 58 -4.83 6.79 0.91
N THR A 59 -6.03 6.34 0.62
CA THR A 59 -6.31 5.16 -0.22
C THR A 59 -6.45 5.49 -1.70
N LYS A 60 -6.29 6.78 -2.08
CA LYS A 60 -6.27 7.19 -3.48
C LYS A 60 -5.00 6.72 -4.17
N GLU A 61 -5.07 6.70 -5.48
CA GLU A 61 -3.91 6.42 -6.33
C GLU A 61 -2.82 7.46 -6.13
N LEU A 62 -1.61 7.02 -5.86
CA LEU A 62 -0.40 7.82 -5.69
C LEU A 62 0.39 7.82 -7.00
N ILE A 63 0.19 8.85 -7.79
CA ILE A 63 0.76 9.03 -9.14
C ILE A 63 2.13 9.71 -9.12
N GLY A 64 2.81 9.69 -10.30
CA GLY A 64 4.04 10.46 -10.52
C GLY A 64 5.29 9.86 -9.91
N ASN A 65 5.31 8.54 -9.69
CA ASN A 65 6.50 7.84 -9.20
C ASN A 65 7.40 7.48 -10.38
N LYS A 66 8.49 8.20 -10.55
CA LYS A 66 9.45 7.97 -11.65
C LYS A 66 10.42 6.84 -11.33
N TYR A 67 10.65 6.00 -12.32
CA TYR A 67 11.67 4.97 -12.26
C TYR A 67 12.54 4.97 -13.53
N GLY A 68 13.70 4.37 -13.42
CA GLY A 68 14.59 4.10 -14.53
C GLY A 68 15.57 3.01 -14.12
N THR A 69 15.89 2.11 -15.04
CA THR A 69 16.81 1.00 -14.77
C THR A 69 18.25 1.51 -14.78
N PRO A 70 19.00 1.43 -13.65
CA PRO A 70 20.38 1.87 -13.59
C PRO A 70 21.30 0.98 -14.45
N SER A 71 20.97 -0.30 -14.54
CA SER A 71 21.62 -1.29 -15.38
C SER A 71 20.61 -1.98 -16.31
N PRO A 72 21.04 -2.50 -17.46
CA PRO A 72 20.15 -3.24 -18.34
C PRO A 72 19.52 -4.45 -17.66
N VAL A 73 18.26 -4.71 -17.99
CA VAL A 73 17.49 -5.85 -17.49
C VAL A 73 17.39 -6.88 -18.63
N PRO A 74 17.66 -8.18 -18.37
CA PRO A 74 17.47 -9.21 -19.36
C PRO A 74 16.03 -9.34 -19.81
N PHE A 75 15.80 -9.49 -21.11
CA PHE A 75 14.51 -9.79 -21.70
C PHE A 75 14.72 -10.93 -22.71
N ARG A 76 14.03 -12.06 -22.48
CA ARG A 76 14.13 -13.21 -23.37
C ARG A 76 13.30 -12.98 -24.62
N VAL A 77 13.92 -13.16 -25.77
CA VAL A 77 13.28 -13.10 -27.08
C VAL A 77 13.22 -14.50 -27.66
N VAL A 78 12.00 -15.00 -27.87
CA VAL A 78 11.75 -16.30 -28.49
C VAL A 78 11.01 -16.09 -29.80
N ASP A 79 11.59 -16.58 -30.91
CA ASP A 79 10.91 -16.71 -32.19
C ASP A 79 11.02 -18.16 -32.67
N GLN A 80 9.94 -18.91 -32.45
CA GLN A 80 9.88 -20.33 -32.81
C GLN A 80 10.00 -20.57 -34.34
N ARG A 81 9.57 -19.60 -35.15
CA ARG A 81 9.64 -19.73 -36.62
C ARG A 81 11.07 -19.54 -37.14
N ALA A 82 11.80 -18.66 -36.48
CA ALA A 82 13.19 -18.38 -36.83
C ALA A 82 14.20 -19.25 -36.05
N GLY A 83 13.71 -20.06 -35.07
CA GLY A 83 14.58 -20.84 -34.18
C GLY A 83 15.45 -19.97 -33.26
N ILE A 84 15.01 -18.76 -32.95
CA ILE A 84 15.73 -17.81 -32.11
C ILE A 84 15.25 -17.93 -30.67
N ASP A 85 16.20 -18.11 -29.75
CA ASP A 85 16.00 -18.04 -28.30
C ASP A 85 17.25 -17.35 -27.72
N ILE A 86 17.12 -16.06 -27.45
CA ILE A 86 18.22 -15.22 -26.97
C ILE A 86 17.74 -14.26 -25.89
N ASP A 87 18.65 -13.91 -24.99
CA ASP A 87 18.44 -12.82 -24.05
C ASP A 87 19.02 -11.52 -24.60
N ILE A 88 18.21 -10.48 -24.60
CA ILE A 88 18.65 -9.12 -24.90
C ILE A 88 18.67 -8.29 -23.62
N ALA A 89 19.53 -7.29 -23.57
CA ALA A 89 19.64 -6.36 -22.44
C ALA A 89 18.89 -5.07 -22.77
N ILE A 90 17.82 -4.81 -22.06
CA ILE A 90 16.99 -3.60 -22.26
C ILE A 90 17.13 -2.64 -21.09
N ARG A 91 17.10 -1.35 -21.40
CA ARG A 91 16.92 -0.30 -20.40
C ARG A 91 15.55 0.32 -20.59
N CYS A 92 14.86 0.55 -19.50
CA CYS A 92 13.55 1.19 -19.52
C CYS A 92 13.45 2.26 -18.44
N PHE A 93 12.55 3.19 -18.67
CA PHE A 93 12.18 4.22 -17.72
C PHE A 93 10.69 4.54 -17.88
N GLY A 94 10.14 5.22 -16.90
CA GLY A 94 8.73 5.60 -16.94
C GLY A 94 8.23 6.05 -15.60
N GLU A 95 6.92 5.99 -15.46
CA GLU A 95 6.22 6.31 -14.22
C GLU A 95 5.31 5.15 -13.83
N TYR A 96 5.15 4.97 -12.54
CA TYR A 96 4.17 4.02 -12.00
C TYR A 96 3.31 4.71 -10.95
N SER A 97 2.15 4.13 -10.72
CA SER A 97 1.30 4.52 -9.62
C SER A 97 0.97 3.31 -8.75
N TYR A 98 0.74 3.58 -7.49
CA TYR A 98 0.34 2.56 -6.52
C TYR A 98 -0.72 3.13 -5.57
N ARG A 99 -1.39 2.24 -4.84
CA ARG A 99 -2.33 2.64 -3.78
C ARG A 99 -2.19 1.73 -2.56
N ILE A 100 -2.67 2.22 -1.44
CA ILE A 100 -2.89 1.40 -0.25
C ILE A 100 -4.22 0.67 -0.45
N SER A 101 -4.15 -0.64 -0.68
CA SER A 101 -5.32 -1.51 -0.88
C SER A 101 -5.85 -2.07 0.44
N ASP A 102 -4.98 -2.24 1.44
CA ASP A 102 -5.34 -2.68 2.79
C ASP A 102 -4.66 -1.79 3.85
N PRO A 103 -5.37 -0.77 4.37
CA PRO A 103 -4.83 0.13 5.39
C PRO A 103 -4.46 -0.55 6.71
N ILE A 104 -5.11 -1.66 7.06
CA ILE A 104 -4.83 -2.39 8.31
C ILE A 104 -3.47 -3.09 8.20
N LEU A 105 -3.21 -3.77 7.09
CA LEU A 105 -1.90 -4.37 6.82
C LEU A 105 -0.81 -3.30 6.75
N PHE A 106 -1.08 -2.18 6.09
CA PHE A 106 -0.14 -1.06 5.99
C PHE A 106 0.20 -0.50 7.37
N TYR A 107 -0.81 -0.26 8.21
CA TYR A 107 -0.58 0.17 9.59
C TYR A 107 0.26 -0.83 10.38
N THR A 108 -0.14 -2.09 10.36
CA THR A 108 0.50 -3.14 11.17
C THR A 108 1.96 -3.35 10.80
N ASN A 109 2.28 -3.35 9.51
CA ASN A 109 3.58 -3.78 9.01
C ASN A 109 4.51 -2.64 8.54
N VAL A 110 3.98 -1.42 8.36
CA VAL A 110 4.76 -0.30 7.83
C VAL A 110 4.84 0.88 8.81
N CYS A 111 3.71 1.37 9.28
CA CYS A 111 3.67 2.63 10.03
C CYS A 111 3.13 2.54 11.46
N GLY A 112 2.90 1.35 11.99
CA GLY A 112 2.31 1.15 13.33
C GLY A 112 3.13 1.72 14.51
N ASN A 113 4.40 2.00 14.31
CA ASN A 113 5.30 2.54 15.33
C ASN A 113 5.53 4.06 15.20
N VAL A 114 4.83 4.72 14.28
CA VAL A 114 5.01 6.16 14.03
C VAL A 114 4.08 6.95 14.92
N SER A 115 4.61 7.94 15.63
CA SER A 115 3.85 8.86 16.49
C SER A 115 3.36 10.11 15.75
N GLU A 116 3.91 10.37 14.58
CA GLU A 116 3.62 11.53 13.72
C GLU A 116 3.20 11.07 12.32
N ASP A 117 3.11 12.00 11.38
CA ASP A 117 2.77 11.71 10.00
C ASP A 117 3.79 10.75 9.35
N TYR A 118 3.31 9.71 8.68
CA TYR A 118 4.12 8.85 7.84
C TYR A 118 4.09 9.35 6.41
N THR A 119 5.15 10.03 5.99
CA THR A 119 5.25 10.64 4.68
C THR A 119 5.64 9.64 3.61
N ARG A 120 5.19 9.89 2.38
CA ARG A 120 5.49 9.11 1.18
C ARG A 120 6.99 8.89 0.97
N ASP A 121 7.81 9.91 1.21
CA ASP A 121 9.25 9.88 0.98
C ASP A 121 9.96 8.75 1.75
N ARG A 122 9.43 8.35 2.88
CA ARG A 122 9.97 7.23 3.68
C ARG A 122 9.81 5.87 2.99
N LEU A 123 8.82 5.74 2.14
CA LEU A 123 8.47 4.49 1.47
C LEU A 123 8.98 4.42 0.04
N ASP A 124 8.97 5.53 -0.69
CA ASP A 124 9.23 5.59 -2.14
C ASP A 124 10.57 4.97 -2.55
N GLY A 125 11.62 5.19 -1.79
CA GLY A 125 12.94 4.61 -2.09
C GLY A 125 12.95 3.08 -2.06
N GLN A 126 12.29 2.49 -1.06
CA GLN A 126 12.20 1.04 -0.93
C GLN A 126 11.29 0.44 -2.00
N LEU A 127 10.13 1.05 -2.27
CA LEU A 127 9.21 0.60 -3.32
C LEU A 127 9.88 0.62 -4.69
N LYS A 128 10.62 1.68 -5.00
CA LYS A 128 11.38 1.79 -6.24
C LYS A 128 12.42 0.68 -6.39
N THR A 129 13.17 0.39 -5.35
CA THR A 129 14.19 -0.68 -5.37
C THR A 129 13.55 -2.05 -5.58
N GLU A 130 12.46 -2.35 -4.89
CA GLU A 130 11.74 -3.61 -5.04
C GLU A 130 11.09 -3.74 -6.42
N LEU A 131 10.53 -2.64 -6.95
CA LEU A 131 9.98 -2.58 -8.29
C LEU A 131 11.04 -2.91 -9.35
N LEU A 132 12.21 -2.28 -9.27
CA LEU A 132 13.32 -2.53 -10.21
C LEU A 132 13.79 -3.99 -10.16
N THR A 133 13.81 -4.59 -8.97
CA THR A 133 14.14 -6.01 -8.80
C THR A 133 13.07 -6.91 -9.42
N ALA A 134 11.80 -6.51 -9.34
CA ALA A 134 10.67 -7.26 -9.88
C ALA A 134 10.55 -7.18 -11.41
N LEU A 135 11.21 -6.22 -12.06
CA LEU A 135 11.14 -6.06 -13.52
C LEU A 135 11.63 -7.30 -14.28
N GLN A 136 12.72 -7.90 -13.84
CA GLN A 136 13.28 -9.07 -14.54
C GLN A 136 12.30 -10.25 -14.56
N PRO A 137 11.74 -10.74 -13.42
CA PRO A 137 10.74 -11.80 -13.45
C PRO A 137 9.42 -11.39 -14.12
N ALA A 138 9.04 -10.11 -14.06
CA ALA A 138 7.87 -9.62 -14.77
C ALA A 138 8.09 -9.66 -16.30
N PHE A 139 9.25 -9.26 -16.78
CA PHE A 139 9.62 -9.36 -18.20
C PHE A 139 9.68 -10.81 -18.69
N ALA A 140 10.14 -11.74 -17.86
CA ALA A 140 10.10 -13.16 -18.19
C ALA A 140 8.65 -13.64 -18.42
N LYS A 141 7.71 -13.27 -17.55
CA LYS A 141 6.29 -13.59 -17.72
C LYS A 141 5.71 -12.98 -19.01
N ILE A 142 6.01 -11.72 -19.28
CA ILE A 142 5.57 -11.03 -20.50
C ILE A 142 6.13 -11.72 -21.75
N SER A 143 7.39 -12.12 -21.73
CA SER A 143 8.00 -12.88 -22.82
C SER A 143 7.32 -14.23 -23.03
N ASP A 144 7.00 -14.95 -21.96
CA ASP A 144 6.30 -16.24 -22.01
C ASP A 144 4.88 -16.10 -22.59
N MET A 145 4.26 -14.93 -22.46
CA MET A 145 2.98 -14.58 -23.11
C MET A 145 3.14 -14.29 -24.61
N GLY A 146 4.36 -14.31 -25.14
CA GLY A 146 4.64 -14.04 -26.56
C GLY A 146 4.68 -12.55 -26.91
N ILE A 147 4.68 -11.66 -25.92
CA ILE A 147 4.75 -10.21 -26.13
C ILE A 147 6.22 -9.81 -26.35
N ARG A 148 6.46 -9.14 -27.48
CA ARG A 148 7.81 -8.67 -27.83
C ARG A 148 8.19 -7.43 -27.02
N TYR A 149 9.49 -7.26 -26.74
CA TYR A 149 10.00 -6.09 -26.02
C TYR A 149 9.59 -4.76 -26.65
N SER A 150 9.54 -4.68 -27.99
CA SER A 150 9.12 -3.49 -28.73
C SER A 150 7.63 -3.16 -28.59
N ALA A 151 6.81 -4.10 -28.12
CA ALA A 151 5.40 -3.92 -27.88
C ALA A 151 5.07 -3.56 -26.42
N LEU A 152 6.06 -3.58 -25.51
CA LEU A 152 5.85 -3.29 -24.07
C LEU A 152 5.09 -1.97 -23.80
N PRO A 153 5.37 -0.85 -24.52
CA PRO A 153 4.60 0.38 -24.29
C PRO A 153 3.10 0.26 -24.58
N GLY A 154 2.69 -0.71 -25.39
CA GLY A 154 1.29 -1.02 -25.67
C GLY A 154 0.65 -2.03 -24.72
N HIS A 155 1.44 -2.69 -23.86
CA HIS A 155 1.00 -3.76 -22.93
C HIS A 155 1.25 -3.40 -21.47
N THR A 156 0.94 -2.16 -21.12
CA THR A 156 1.19 -1.62 -19.78
C THR A 156 0.30 -2.25 -18.71
N MET A 157 -0.89 -2.70 -19.07
CA MET A 157 -1.80 -3.38 -18.13
C MET A 157 -1.26 -4.77 -17.76
N GLU A 158 -0.87 -5.56 -18.75
CA GLU A 158 -0.31 -6.89 -18.55
C GLU A 158 1.00 -6.81 -17.75
N LEU A 159 1.78 -5.75 -17.98
CA LEU A 159 3.01 -5.53 -17.23
C LEU A 159 2.73 -5.15 -15.78
N ALA A 160 1.72 -4.30 -15.50
CA ALA A 160 1.30 -3.97 -14.15
C ALA A 160 0.77 -5.21 -13.41
N GLU A 161 0.01 -6.07 -14.07
CA GLU A 161 -0.46 -7.34 -13.50
C GLU A 161 0.70 -8.30 -13.18
N ALA A 162 1.65 -8.45 -14.10
CA ALA A 162 2.84 -9.28 -13.89
C ALA A 162 3.67 -8.78 -12.70
N LEU A 163 3.85 -7.46 -12.57
CA LEU A 163 4.53 -6.84 -11.44
C LEU A 163 3.77 -7.05 -10.12
N ASN A 164 2.45 -6.87 -10.12
CA ASN A 164 1.62 -7.14 -8.94
C ASN A 164 1.72 -8.60 -8.48
N GLU A 165 1.78 -9.53 -9.42
CA GLU A 165 1.93 -10.94 -9.08
C GLU A 165 3.31 -11.23 -8.48
N VAL A 166 4.38 -10.72 -9.08
CA VAL A 166 5.76 -10.87 -8.57
C VAL A 166 5.93 -10.23 -7.20
N LEU A 167 5.34 -9.06 -6.99
CA LEU A 167 5.44 -8.30 -5.74
C LEU A 167 4.40 -8.69 -4.69
N SER A 168 3.44 -9.57 -5.02
CA SER A 168 2.29 -9.89 -4.17
C SER A 168 2.65 -10.25 -2.73
N GLY A 169 3.70 -11.04 -2.53
CA GLY A 169 4.14 -11.47 -1.20
C GLY A 169 4.57 -10.31 -0.30
N LYS A 170 5.24 -9.30 -0.85
CA LYS A 170 5.75 -8.14 -0.10
C LYS A 170 4.80 -6.97 -0.11
N TRP A 171 4.12 -6.72 -1.22
CA TRP A 171 3.27 -5.55 -1.36
C TRP A 171 1.84 -5.83 -0.91
N ARG A 172 1.12 -6.74 -1.59
CA ARG A 172 -0.29 -6.99 -1.29
C ARG A 172 -0.50 -7.67 0.06
N TYR A 173 0.19 -8.78 0.29
CA TYR A 173 -0.07 -9.61 1.47
C TYR A 173 0.68 -9.18 2.73
N LEU A 174 1.80 -8.47 2.60
CA LEU A 174 2.52 -7.97 3.77
C LEU A 174 2.16 -6.51 4.08
N ARG A 175 2.14 -5.62 3.09
CA ARG A 175 1.99 -4.17 3.30
C ARG A 175 0.64 -3.61 2.89
N GLY A 176 -0.20 -4.38 2.21
CA GLY A 176 -1.48 -3.91 1.69
C GLY A 176 -1.31 -2.85 0.59
N LEU A 177 -0.33 -3.03 -0.30
CA LEU A 177 -0.03 -2.15 -1.43
C LEU A 177 -0.27 -2.87 -2.75
N GLU A 178 -0.67 -2.13 -3.78
CA GLU A 178 -0.75 -2.66 -5.14
C GLU A 178 -0.39 -1.59 -6.18
N ILE A 179 0.17 -2.03 -7.30
CA ILE A 179 0.40 -1.18 -8.47
C ILE A 179 -0.93 -1.00 -9.19
N VAL A 180 -1.27 0.25 -9.52
CA VAL A 180 -2.48 0.61 -10.29
C VAL A 180 -2.13 0.77 -11.75
N SER A 181 -1.04 1.48 -12.05
CA SER A 181 -0.58 1.67 -13.42
C SER A 181 0.94 1.58 -13.51
N PHE A 182 1.44 1.18 -14.66
CA PHE A 182 2.86 1.09 -14.94
C PHE A 182 3.13 1.50 -16.40
N GLY A 183 3.79 2.63 -16.58
CA GLY A 183 4.22 3.13 -17.88
C GLY A 183 5.66 2.74 -18.17
N VAL A 184 5.99 2.39 -19.42
CA VAL A 184 7.33 2.01 -19.87
C VAL A 184 7.69 2.65 -21.21
N SER A 185 8.91 3.13 -21.32
CA SER A 185 9.55 3.64 -22.53
C SER A 185 10.95 3.12 -22.65
#